data_44b57fce4b21a15c83c8678f32080f14
#
_entry.id   44b57fce4b21a15c83c8678f32080f14
#
_cell.length_a   1.000
_cell.length_b   1.000
_cell.length_c   1.000
_cell.angle_alpha   90.00
_cell.angle_beta   90.00
_cell.angle_gamma   90.00
#
_symmetry.space_group_name_H-M   'P 1'
#
loop_
_entity.id
_entity.type
_entity.pdbx_description
1 polymer ?
#
loop_
_entity_poly.entity_id
_entity_poly.type
_entity_poly.pdbx_seq_one_letter_code
_entity_poly.pdbx_strand_id
1 'polypeptide(L)'
;MATTTIDIDTELSAVNSILGAIGQAPLTTLNFENPEVSFIFNLLRDANVDTQAEGWHFNTEKHVKFSRDANGKIAIGDDILSMDLHDNQARRTFNLVRRNGFLYDKQDHTDVFTVDLDLDIVRLYNFEDLPIVFRRFITYRASRLAATQLVANPALVRLLGVQEGQARAALMEYECNQGDHSMFGFEDDTAYQTYQPWRYLRR
;
A
#
# COMPACT_ATOMS: atom_id res chain seq x y z
N MET A 1 24.20 22.64 22.78
CA MET A 1 22.81 22.28 23.00
C MET A 1 22.50 21.15 22.02
N ALA A 2 22.20 19.95 22.50
CA ALA A 2 21.79 18.88 21.62
C ALA A 2 20.40 19.21 21.08
N THR A 3 20.30 19.45 19.78
CA THR A 3 19.01 19.50 19.08
C THR A 3 18.41 18.11 19.17
N THR A 4 17.43 17.95 20.02
CA THR A 4 16.61 16.71 20.03
C THR A 4 15.79 16.74 18.74
N THR A 5 16.31 16.16 17.68
CA THR A 5 15.51 15.79 16.51
C THR A 5 14.51 14.77 17.01
N ILE A 6 13.24 15.13 16.99
CA ILE A 6 12.15 14.17 17.22
C ILE A 6 12.16 13.28 15.97
N ASP A 7 12.82 12.15 16.10
CA ASP A 7 12.90 11.13 15.05
C ASP A 7 11.59 10.34 15.09
N ILE A 8 10.64 10.78 14.28
CA ILE A 8 9.28 10.28 14.32
C ILE A 8 9.17 9.06 13.42
N ASP A 9 9.06 7.88 14.05
CA ASP A 9 8.71 6.61 13.41
C ASP A 9 9.57 6.25 12.16
N THR A 10 10.90 6.17 12.37
CA THR A 10 11.82 5.56 11.42
C THR A 10 11.74 4.03 11.45
N GLU A 11 12.32 3.37 10.45
CA GLU A 11 12.42 1.89 10.45
C GLU A 11 13.09 1.36 11.73
N LEU A 12 14.13 2.04 12.23
CA LEU A 12 14.79 1.68 13.49
C LEU A 12 13.84 1.80 14.69
N SER A 13 13.06 2.88 14.74
CA SER A 13 12.05 3.09 15.79
C SER A 13 10.96 2.03 15.75
N ALA A 14 10.49 1.66 14.55
CA ALA A 14 9.51 0.61 14.36
C ALA A 14 10.04 -0.76 14.78
N VAL A 15 11.27 -1.13 14.39
CA VAL A 15 11.94 -2.37 14.82
C VAL A 15 12.11 -2.40 16.34
N ASN A 16 12.51 -1.29 16.97
CA ASN A 16 12.62 -1.20 18.42
C ASN A 16 11.26 -1.34 19.14
N SER A 17 10.19 -0.84 18.54
CA SER A 17 8.84 -1.02 19.06
C SER A 17 8.40 -2.48 19.01
N ILE A 18 8.74 -3.18 17.91
CA ILE A 18 8.47 -4.62 17.76
C ILE A 18 9.29 -5.43 18.77
N LEU A 19 10.59 -5.13 18.93
CA LEU A 19 11.46 -5.76 19.94
C LEU A 19 10.91 -5.57 21.35
N GLY A 20 10.51 -4.33 21.68
CA GLY A 20 9.88 -4.03 22.98
C GLY A 20 8.59 -4.80 23.22
N ALA A 21 7.76 -5.00 22.18
CA ALA A 21 6.52 -5.78 22.28
C ALA A 21 6.78 -7.28 22.58
N ILE A 22 7.90 -7.83 22.17
CA ILE A 22 8.29 -9.22 22.47
C ILE A 22 9.23 -9.35 23.68
N GLY A 23 9.54 -8.21 24.35
CA GLY A 23 10.38 -8.20 25.55
C GLY A 23 11.88 -8.21 25.31
N GLN A 24 12.31 -7.84 24.12
CA GLN A 24 13.71 -7.73 23.73
C GLN A 24 14.25 -6.31 23.96
N ALA A 25 15.57 -6.17 24.08
CA ALA A 25 16.24 -4.89 24.26
C ALA A 25 16.25 -4.08 22.96
N PRO A 26 16.12 -2.74 23.03
CA PRO A 26 16.17 -1.88 21.86
C PRO A 26 17.59 -1.84 21.26
N LEU A 27 17.66 -1.61 19.96
CA LEU A 27 18.88 -1.48 19.17
C LEU A 27 19.22 -0.01 18.94
N THR A 28 20.52 0.28 18.85
CA THR A 28 21.00 1.62 18.45
C THR A 28 21.15 1.76 16.94
N THR A 29 21.38 0.64 16.24
CA THR A 29 21.54 0.59 14.78
C THR A 29 20.96 -0.73 14.25
N LEU A 30 20.46 -0.72 13.01
CA LEU A 30 19.99 -1.93 12.34
C LEU A 30 21.22 -2.74 11.88
N ASN A 31 21.51 -3.85 12.57
CA ASN A 31 22.55 -4.80 12.16
C ASN A 31 21.89 -6.10 11.67
N PHE A 32 21.89 -6.30 10.36
CA PHE A 32 21.30 -7.48 9.71
C PHE A 32 22.14 -8.75 9.82
N GLU A 33 23.35 -8.71 10.41
CA GLU A 33 24.11 -9.90 10.77
C GLU A 33 23.45 -10.69 11.91
N ASN A 34 22.66 -9.98 12.75
CA ASN A 34 21.82 -10.63 13.75
C ASN A 34 20.57 -11.21 13.09
N PRO A 35 20.40 -12.54 13.09
CA PRO A 35 19.28 -13.18 12.41
C PRO A 35 17.90 -12.80 13.00
N GLU A 36 17.83 -12.47 14.28
CA GLU A 36 16.59 -12.02 14.93
C GLU A 36 16.17 -10.63 14.42
N VAL A 37 17.12 -9.71 14.30
CA VAL A 37 16.89 -8.37 13.74
C VAL A 37 16.46 -8.45 12.28
N SER A 38 17.16 -9.26 11.50
CA SER A 38 16.82 -9.51 10.10
C SER A 38 15.41 -10.10 9.95
N PHE A 39 15.03 -11.03 10.82
CA PHE A 39 13.71 -11.64 10.83
C PHE A 39 12.61 -10.59 11.14
N ILE A 40 12.79 -9.78 12.19
CA ILE A 40 11.83 -8.73 12.59
C ILE A 40 11.71 -7.67 11.49
N PHE A 41 12.82 -7.28 10.87
CA PHE A 41 12.81 -6.34 9.75
C PHE A 41 12.05 -6.89 8.55
N ASN A 42 12.20 -8.17 8.23
CA ASN A 42 11.42 -8.82 7.18
C ASN A 42 9.91 -8.82 7.51
N LEU A 43 9.53 -9.09 8.77
CA LEU A 43 8.12 -8.99 9.19
C LEU A 43 7.55 -7.57 9.03
N LEU A 44 8.36 -6.55 9.38
CA LEU A 44 7.96 -5.14 9.17
C LEU A 44 7.77 -4.84 7.68
N ARG A 45 8.69 -5.29 6.84
CA ARG A 45 8.64 -5.13 5.39
C ARG A 45 7.43 -5.84 4.77
N ASP A 46 7.17 -7.08 5.18
CA ASP A 46 6.02 -7.85 4.69
C ASP A 46 4.70 -7.17 5.11
N ALA A 47 4.59 -6.73 6.38
CA ALA A 47 3.43 -5.98 6.85
C ALA A 47 3.24 -4.65 6.11
N ASN A 48 4.35 -3.99 5.70
CA ASN A 48 4.32 -2.77 4.91
C ASN A 48 3.75 -3.04 3.51
N VAL A 49 4.28 -4.05 2.80
CA VAL A 49 3.81 -4.42 1.47
C VAL A 49 2.34 -4.84 1.51
N ASP A 50 1.96 -5.71 2.44
CA ASP A 50 0.58 -6.18 2.61
C ASP A 50 -0.41 -5.04 2.86
N THR A 51 0.00 -4.05 3.68
CA THR A 51 -0.85 -2.91 4.00
C THR A 51 -1.01 -2.00 2.78
N GLN A 52 0.05 -1.70 2.07
CA GLN A 52 0.00 -0.83 0.89
C GLN A 52 -0.69 -1.49 -0.30
N ALA A 53 -0.62 -2.82 -0.42
CA ALA A 53 -1.30 -3.57 -1.48
C ALA A 53 -2.84 -3.48 -1.41
N GLU A 54 -3.41 -3.08 -0.26
CA GLU A 54 -4.84 -2.83 -0.13
C GLU A 54 -5.33 -1.65 -1.01
N GLY A 55 -4.43 -0.75 -1.42
CA GLY A 55 -4.75 0.42 -2.23
C GLY A 55 -5.45 1.52 -1.41
N TRP A 56 -4.68 2.53 -1.02
CA TRP A 56 -5.13 3.65 -0.19
C TRP A 56 -5.08 4.94 -0.98
N HIS A 57 -5.76 5.98 -0.52
CA HIS A 57 -5.75 7.27 -1.19
C HIS A 57 -4.33 7.80 -1.45
N PHE A 58 -3.42 7.65 -0.47
CA PHE A 58 -2.05 8.18 -0.59
C PHE A 58 -1.18 7.44 -1.60
N ASN A 59 -1.46 6.16 -1.91
CA ASN A 59 -0.63 5.34 -2.81
C ASN A 59 -1.35 4.86 -4.08
N THR A 60 -2.58 5.34 -4.31
CA THR A 60 -3.34 5.09 -5.52
C THR A 60 -3.24 6.29 -6.44
N GLU A 61 -2.61 6.11 -7.59
CA GLU A 61 -2.48 7.13 -8.62
C GLU A 61 -3.38 6.76 -9.80
N LYS A 62 -4.24 7.69 -10.20
CA LYS A 62 -5.14 7.52 -11.34
C LYS A 62 -4.61 8.23 -12.58
N HIS A 63 -4.96 7.74 -13.77
CA HIS A 63 -4.58 8.35 -15.05
C HIS A 63 -3.06 8.44 -15.27
N VAL A 64 -2.31 7.45 -14.82
CA VAL A 64 -0.87 7.41 -15.09
C VAL A 64 -0.62 6.89 -16.49
N LYS A 65 -0.02 7.72 -17.32
CA LYS A 65 0.27 7.38 -18.71
C LYS A 65 1.55 6.56 -18.81
N PHE A 66 1.42 5.36 -19.35
CA PHE A 66 2.52 4.47 -19.67
C PHE A 66 2.76 4.45 -21.17
N SER A 67 3.95 4.91 -21.57
CA SER A 67 4.35 4.95 -22.97
C SER A 67 5.09 3.67 -23.37
N ARG A 68 4.81 3.20 -24.57
CA ARG A 68 5.49 2.06 -25.16
C ARG A 68 6.90 2.42 -25.62
N ASP A 69 7.80 1.47 -25.60
CA ASP A 69 9.14 1.57 -26.17
C ASP A 69 9.11 1.41 -27.72
N ALA A 70 10.30 1.46 -28.35
CA ALA A 70 10.44 1.28 -29.80
C ALA A 70 9.98 -0.10 -30.32
N ASN A 71 9.90 -1.10 -29.43
CA ASN A 71 9.43 -2.45 -29.71
C ASN A 71 7.94 -2.64 -29.41
N GLY A 72 7.25 -1.59 -28.98
CA GLY A 72 5.85 -1.62 -28.60
C GLY A 72 5.60 -2.19 -27.18
N LYS A 73 6.65 -2.38 -26.35
CA LYS A 73 6.50 -2.91 -25.00
C LYS A 73 6.38 -1.77 -23.99
N ILE A 74 5.61 -2.00 -22.92
CA ILE A 74 5.41 -1.07 -21.82
C ILE A 74 6.08 -1.65 -20.58
N ALA A 75 7.12 -0.96 -20.09
CA ALA A 75 7.83 -1.36 -18.87
C ALA A 75 7.03 -0.97 -17.63
N ILE A 76 6.96 -1.89 -16.66
CA ILE A 76 6.27 -1.72 -15.37
C ILE A 76 7.27 -1.89 -14.24
N GLY A 77 7.42 -0.86 -13.40
CA GLY A 77 8.34 -0.84 -12.27
C GLY A 77 8.01 -1.88 -11.20
N ASP A 78 9.02 -2.24 -10.39
CA ASP A 78 8.84 -3.17 -9.27
C ASP A 78 8.08 -2.55 -8.08
N ASP A 79 7.97 -1.23 -8.10
CA ASP A 79 7.22 -0.42 -7.13
C ASP A 79 5.70 -0.43 -7.37
N ILE A 80 5.23 -1.05 -8.45
CA ILE A 80 3.79 -1.15 -8.75
C ILE A 80 3.23 -2.45 -8.18
N LEU A 81 2.37 -2.33 -7.15
CA LEU A 81 1.73 -3.45 -6.46
C LEU A 81 0.49 -3.96 -7.20
N SER A 82 -0.29 -3.04 -7.76
CA SER A 82 -1.50 -3.34 -8.52
C SER A 82 -1.68 -2.33 -9.63
N MET A 83 -2.33 -2.72 -10.71
CA MET A 83 -2.65 -1.86 -11.84
C MET A 83 -3.94 -2.31 -12.52
N ASP A 84 -4.68 -1.35 -13.02
CA ASP A 84 -5.87 -1.57 -13.85
C ASP A 84 -5.98 -0.47 -14.90
N LEU A 85 -6.72 -0.73 -15.98
CA LEU A 85 -6.99 0.29 -16.99
C LEU A 85 -7.95 1.34 -16.43
N HIS A 86 -7.63 2.61 -16.66
CA HIS A 86 -8.51 3.70 -16.23
C HIS A 86 -9.80 3.74 -17.07
N ASP A 87 -9.68 3.60 -18.39
CA ASP A 87 -10.81 3.69 -19.31
C ASP A 87 -11.63 2.38 -19.33
N ASN A 88 -12.94 2.49 -19.01
CA ASN A 88 -13.89 1.38 -19.08
C ASN A 88 -14.04 0.77 -20.47
N GLN A 89 -13.81 1.51 -21.54
CA GLN A 89 -13.83 0.96 -22.91
C GLN A 89 -12.57 0.15 -23.19
N ALA A 90 -11.40 0.63 -22.74
CA ALA A 90 -10.15 -0.11 -22.83
C ALA A 90 -10.17 -1.40 -22.00
N ARG A 91 -10.85 -1.42 -20.85
CA ARG A 91 -11.06 -2.65 -20.03
C ARG A 91 -11.79 -3.78 -20.78
N ARG A 92 -12.56 -3.46 -21.80
CA ARG A 92 -13.23 -4.47 -22.65
C ARG A 92 -12.31 -5.04 -23.72
N THR A 93 -11.24 -4.31 -24.05
CA THR A 93 -10.32 -4.67 -25.12
C THR A 93 -9.07 -5.36 -24.59
N PHE A 94 -8.61 -4.99 -23.38
CA PHE A 94 -7.37 -5.50 -22.80
C PHE A 94 -7.61 -6.10 -21.42
N ASN A 95 -6.90 -7.20 -21.12
CA ASN A 95 -6.84 -7.80 -19.79
C ASN A 95 -5.37 -7.86 -19.34
N LEU A 96 -4.96 -6.86 -18.60
CA LEU A 96 -3.56 -6.57 -18.34
C LEU A 96 -3.03 -7.30 -17.09
N VAL A 97 -1.81 -7.80 -17.22
CA VAL A 97 -1.02 -8.32 -16.10
C VAL A 97 0.45 -7.95 -16.30
N ARG A 98 1.22 -7.93 -15.21
CA ARG A 98 2.67 -7.78 -15.27
C ARG A 98 3.32 -9.14 -15.46
N ARG A 99 4.23 -9.24 -16.47
CA ARG A 99 5.10 -10.39 -16.69
C ARG A 99 6.50 -9.94 -17.06
N ASN A 100 7.51 -10.45 -16.35
CA ASN A 100 8.93 -10.14 -16.61
C ASN A 100 9.25 -8.63 -16.65
N GLY A 101 8.58 -7.81 -15.81
CA GLY A 101 8.79 -6.37 -15.79
C GLY A 101 8.10 -5.59 -16.92
N PHE A 102 7.31 -6.25 -17.76
CA PHE A 102 6.53 -5.63 -18.82
C PHE A 102 5.03 -5.89 -18.64
N LEU A 103 4.25 -5.02 -19.25
CA LEU A 103 2.82 -5.20 -19.39
C LEU A 103 2.53 -6.34 -20.38
N TYR A 104 1.57 -7.19 -20.05
CA TYR A 104 1.15 -8.31 -20.89
C TYR A 104 -0.37 -8.35 -20.95
N ASP A 105 -0.90 -8.45 -22.17
CA ASP A 105 -2.31 -8.65 -22.40
C ASP A 105 -2.64 -10.16 -22.40
N LYS A 106 -3.55 -10.55 -21.51
CA LYS A 106 -4.03 -11.94 -21.41
C LYS A 106 -5.09 -12.27 -22.47
N GLN A 107 -5.72 -11.26 -23.07
CA GLN A 107 -6.76 -11.47 -24.07
C GLN A 107 -6.13 -11.84 -25.42
N ASP A 108 -5.19 -11.06 -25.88
CA ASP A 108 -4.49 -11.26 -27.15
C ASP A 108 -3.18 -12.06 -27.02
N HIS A 109 -2.82 -12.46 -25.77
CA HIS A 109 -1.60 -13.21 -25.45
C HIS A 109 -0.31 -12.53 -25.97
N THR A 110 -0.24 -11.19 -25.88
CA THR A 110 0.89 -10.40 -26.38
C THR A 110 1.43 -9.43 -25.33
N ASP A 111 2.70 -9.06 -25.44
CA ASP A 111 3.36 -7.99 -24.70
C ASP A 111 3.65 -6.76 -25.56
N VAL A 112 3.12 -6.75 -26.80
CA VAL A 112 3.32 -5.66 -27.77
C VAL A 112 2.02 -4.88 -27.91
N PHE A 113 2.07 -3.58 -27.63
CA PHE A 113 0.94 -2.67 -27.69
C PHE A 113 1.08 -1.67 -28.84
N THR A 114 -0.02 -1.35 -29.48
CA THR A 114 -0.09 -0.38 -30.58
C THR A 114 -0.35 1.04 -30.10
N VAL A 115 -0.82 1.20 -28.86
CA VAL A 115 -1.20 2.47 -28.22
C VAL A 115 -0.53 2.61 -26.85
N ASP A 116 -0.34 3.85 -26.39
CA ASP A 116 0.00 4.13 -24.99
C ASP A 116 -1.24 3.88 -24.13
N LEU A 117 -1.05 3.46 -22.88
CA LEU A 117 -2.14 3.12 -22.00
C LEU A 117 -2.16 4.01 -20.76
N ASP A 118 -3.36 4.39 -20.32
CA ASP A 118 -3.59 5.08 -19.07
C ASP A 118 -4.03 4.07 -17.99
N LEU A 119 -3.23 3.95 -16.94
CA LEU A 119 -3.45 2.98 -15.88
C LEU A 119 -3.75 3.69 -14.55
N ASP A 120 -4.62 3.07 -13.79
CA ASP A 120 -4.77 3.32 -12.35
C ASP A 120 -3.83 2.34 -11.63
N ILE A 121 -2.92 2.85 -10.82
CA ILE A 121 -1.88 2.06 -10.18
C ILE A 121 -1.91 2.22 -8.67
N VAL A 122 -1.50 1.18 -7.96
CA VAL A 122 -1.17 1.20 -6.54
C VAL A 122 0.33 1.07 -6.42
N ARG A 123 0.98 2.09 -5.85
CA ARG A 123 2.43 2.16 -5.74
C ARG A 123 2.92 1.82 -4.35
N LEU A 124 4.06 1.15 -4.28
CA LEU A 124 4.77 0.88 -3.03
C LEU A 124 5.71 2.03 -2.70
N TYR A 125 5.53 2.62 -1.52
CA TYR A 125 6.42 3.64 -0.97
C TYR A 125 7.29 3.06 0.16
N ASN A 126 8.43 3.71 0.40
CA ASN A 126 9.26 3.38 1.55
C ASN A 126 8.50 3.66 2.86
N PHE A 127 8.83 2.90 3.91
CA PHE A 127 8.15 3.02 5.21
C PHE A 127 8.18 4.45 5.78
N GLU A 128 9.27 5.18 5.60
CA GLU A 128 9.46 6.53 6.12
C GLU A 128 8.64 7.59 5.37
N ASP A 129 8.25 7.31 4.12
CA ASP A 129 7.44 8.22 3.30
C ASP A 129 5.93 8.09 3.57
N LEU A 130 5.54 7.10 4.37
CA LEU A 130 4.12 6.85 4.68
C LEU A 130 3.55 7.86 5.68
N PRO A 131 2.24 8.18 5.63
CA PRO A 131 1.58 8.90 6.70
C PRO A 131 1.73 8.16 8.04
N ILE A 132 1.87 8.92 9.12
CA ILE A 132 2.21 8.37 10.45
C ILE A 132 1.21 7.32 10.96
N VAL A 133 -0.07 7.45 10.60
CA VAL A 133 -1.12 6.47 10.99
C VAL A 133 -0.89 5.10 10.35
N PHE A 134 -0.38 5.06 9.12
CA PHE A 134 0.00 3.83 8.42
C PHE A 134 1.23 3.20 9.04
N ARG A 135 2.27 3.99 9.32
CA ARG A 135 3.50 3.52 9.98
C ARG A 135 3.19 2.86 11.33
N ARG A 136 2.31 3.45 12.14
CA ARG A 136 1.86 2.89 13.40
C ARG A 136 1.07 1.60 13.24
N PHE A 137 0.13 1.57 12.31
CA PHE A 137 -0.63 0.36 12.04
C PHE A 137 0.27 -0.79 11.58
N ILE A 138 1.20 -0.54 10.64
CA ILE A 138 2.17 -1.52 10.15
C ILE A 138 3.04 -2.04 11.29
N THR A 139 3.51 -1.16 12.18
CA THR A 139 4.32 -1.54 13.35
C THR A 139 3.54 -2.44 14.31
N TYR A 140 2.28 -2.15 14.62
CA TYR A 140 1.45 -3.00 15.47
C TYR A 140 1.14 -4.34 14.82
N ARG A 141 0.85 -4.36 13.53
CA ARG A 141 0.64 -5.59 12.75
C ARG A 141 1.89 -6.47 12.78
N ALA A 142 3.07 -5.90 12.51
CA ALA A 142 4.34 -6.61 12.59
C ALA A 142 4.65 -7.09 14.02
N SER A 143 4.36 -6.29 15.06
CA SER A 143 4.53 -6.69 16.46
C SER A 143 3.68 -7.91 16.82
N ARG A 144 2.43 -7.95 16.40
CA ARG A 144 1.56 -9.11 16.61
C ARG A 144 2.06 -10.35 15.88
N LEU A 145 2.54 -10.20 14.63
CA LEU A 145 3.14 -11.30 13.87
C LEU A 145 4.42 -11.82 14.56
N ALA A 146 5.30 -10.91 15.00
CA ALA A 146 6.50 -11.27 15.74
C ALA A 146 6.18 -12.01 17.06
N ALA A 147 5.21 -11.51 17.83
CA ALA A 147 4.77 -12.17 19.06
C ALA A 147 4.18 -13.57 18.79
N THR A 148 3.48 -13.75 17.68
CA THR A 148 2.92 -15.05 17.29
C THR A 148 4.00 -16.05 16.92
N GLN A 149 5.02 -15.60 16.18
CA GLN A 149 6.03 -16.50 15.61
C GLN A 149 7.21 -16.74 16.57
N LEU A 150 7.64 -15.74 17.34
CA LEU A 150 8.81 -15.84 18.22
C LEU A 150 8.47 -16.20 19.68
N VAL A 151 7.36 -15.64 20.21
CA VAL A 151 7.01 -15.81 21.62
C VAL A 151 5.93 -16.87 21.84
N ALA A 152 5.04 -17.04 20.87
CA ALA A 152 3.91 -17.98 20.90
C ALA A 152 3.04 -17.87 22.18
N ASN A 153 2.87 -16.66 22.73
CA ASN A 153 2.08 -16.39 23.92
C ASN A 153 0.67 -15.88 23.53
N PRO A 154 -0.41 -16.67 23.69
CA PRO A 154 -1.74 -16.29 23.25
C PRO A 154 -2.30 -15.03 23.94
N ALA A 155 -1.91 -14.78 25.21
CA ALA A 155 -2.35 -13.60 25.92
C ALA A 155 -1.73 -12.32 25.34
N LEU A 156 -0.41 -12.34 25.07
CA LEU A 156 0.29 -11.24 24.43
C LEU A 156 -0.24 -10.98 23.02
N VAL A 157 -0.41 -12.00 22.19
CA VAL A 157 -0.96 -11.89 20.83
C VAL A 157 -2.36 -11.26 20.85
N ARG A 158 -3.20 -11.61 21.84
CA ARG A 158 -4.53 -11.03 22.00
C ARG A 158 -4.46 -9.54 22.35
N LEU A 159 -3.56 -9.12 23.25
CA LEU A 159 -3.38 -7.71 23.60
C LEU A 159 -2.87 -6.89 22.42
N LEU A 160 -1.87 -7.40 21.70
CA LEU A 160 -1.37 -6.75 20.48
C LEU A 160 -2.43 -6.69 19.38
N GLY A 161 -3.30 -7.70 19.29
CA GLY A 161 -4.44 -7.69 18.36
C GLY A 161 -5.45 -6.57 18.65
N VAL A 162 -5.66 -6.22 19.93
CA VAL A 162 -6.50 -5.06 20.31
C VAL A 162 -5.84 -3.75 19.87
N GLN A 163 -4.52 -3.61 20.06
CA GLN A 163 -3.77 -2.41 19.64
C GLN A 163 -3.77 -2.26 18.12
N GLU A 164 -3.56 -3.35 17.38
CA GLU A 164 -3.67 -3.38 15.93
C GLU A 164 -5.07 -2.95 15.44
N GLY A 165 -6.13 -3.45 16.09
CA GLY A 165 -7.51 -3.07 15.79
C GLY A 165 -7.80 -1.58 16.02
N GLN A 166 -7.26 -1.01 17.11
CA GLN A 166 -7.36 0.43 17.37
C GLN A 166 -6.60 1.26 16.33
N ALA A 167 -5.39 0.83 15.97
CA ALA A 167 -4.60 1.49 14.94
C ALA A 167 -5.29 1.39 13.55
N ARG A 168 -5.93 0.25 13.24
CA ARG A 168 -6.73 0.09 12.02
C ARG A 168 -7.93 1.05 11.99
N ALA A 169 -8.61 1.23 13.12
CA ALA A 169 -9.72 2.17 13.20
C ALA A 169 -9.26 3.63 12.95
N ALA A 170 -8.14 4.04 13.56
CA ALA A 170 -7.55 5.37 13.32
C ALA A 170 -7.10 5.56 11.87
N LEU A 171 -6.55 4.51 11.24
CA LEU A 171 -6.17 4.50 9.84
C LEU A 171 -7.40 4.67 8.94
N MET A 172 -8.49 3.96 9.19
CA MET A 172 -9.73 4.08 8.43
C MET A 172 -10.36 5.46 8.58
N GLU A 173 -10.31 6.06 9.78
CA GLU A 173 -10.76 7.44 10.00
C GLU A 173 -9.92 8.44 9.19
N TYR A 174 -8.59 8.27 9.18
CA TYR A 174 -7.69 9.09 8.36
C TYR A 174 -8.02 8.96 6.87
N GLU A 175 -8.21 7.74 6.37
CA GLU A 175 -8.52 7.47 4.96
C GLU A 175 -9.86 8.10 4.55
N CYS A 176 -10.89 7.96 5.38
CA CYS A 176 -12.19 8.60 5.13
C CYS A 176 -12.09 10.13 5.07
N ASN A 177 -11.24 10.73 5.90
CA ASN A 177 -11.03 12.19 5.92
C ASN A 177 -10.21 12.67 4.71
N GLN A 178 -9.27 11.86 4.20
CA GLN A 178 -8.44 12.23 3.05
C GLN A 178 -9.14 11.97 1.71
N GLY A 179 -9.92 10.90 1.64
CA GLY A 179 -10.58 10.48 0.40
C GLY A 179 -11.80 11.32 0.03
N ASP A 180 -12.30 12.19 0.93
CA ASP A 180 -13.51 13.00 0.73
C ASP A 180 -14.67 12.21 0.09
N HIS A 181 -14.82 10.94 0.51
CA HIS A 181 -15.79 10.02 -0.07
C HIS A 181 -17.20 10.58 0.04
N SER A 182 -17.81 10.88 -1.10
CA SER A 182 -19.19 11.33 -1.21
C SER A 182 -20.10 10.20 -1.66
N MET A 183 -21.23 10.01 -0.99
CA MET A 183 -22.28 9.09 -1.42
C MET A 183 -22.83 9.43 -2.82
N PHE A 184 -22.67 10.67 -3.26
CA PHE A 184 -23.14 11.14 -4.57
C PHE A 184 -22.07 11.05 -5.68
N GLY A 185 -20.86 10.59 -5.38
CA GLY A 185 -19.72 10.54 -6.30
C GLY A 185 -19.14 11.93 -6.61
N PHE A 186 -18.03 11.94 -7.32
CA PHE A 186 -17.43 13.14 -7.88
C PHE A 186 -18.01 13.42 -9.27
N GLU A 187 -17.96 14.68 -9.74
CA GLU A 187 -18.54 15.07 -11.04
C GLU A 187 -17.94 14.29 -12.22
N ASP A 188 -16.69 13.84 -12.11
CA ASP A 188 -15.97 13.10 -13.13
C ASP A 188 -16.07 11.57 -13.00
N ASP A 189 -16.74 11.06 -11.95
CA ASP A 189 -16.89 9.62 -11.74
C ASP A 189 -18.03 9.06 -12.61
N THR A 190 -17.66 8.50 -13.76
CA THR A 190 -18.62 7.91 -14.73
C THR A 190 -19.40 6.73 -14.16
N ALA A 191 -18.88 6.03 -13.13
CA ALA A 191 -19.57 4.90 -12.49
C ALA A 191 -20.82 5.36 -11.72
N TYR A 192 -20.79 6.55 -11.11
CA TYR A 192 -21.93 7.13 -10.39
C TYR A 192 -22.90 7.89 -11.28
N GLN A 193 -22.51 8.29 -12.48
CA GLN A 193 -23.37 9.05 -13.38
C GLN A 193 -24.63 8.29 -13.79
N THR A 194 -24.55 6.97 -13.85
CA THR A 194 -25.67 6.09 -14.22
C THR A 194 -26.78 6.05 -13.16
N TYR A 195 -26.48 6.41 -11.90
CA TYR A 195 -27.41 6.37 -10.76
C TYR A 195 -27.91 7.75 -10.32
N GLN A 196 -27.70 8.80 -11.11
CA GLN A 196 -28.13 10.16 -10.79
C GLN A 196 -29.35 10.58 -11.64
N PRO A 197 -30.59 10.17 -11.29
CA PRO A 197 -31.78 10.45 -12.11
C PRO A 197 -32.06 11.96 -12.30
N TRP A 198 -31.63 12.79 -11.35
CA TRP A 198 -31.81 14.24 -11.42
C TRP A 198 -30.99 14.93 -12.53
N ARG A 199 -29.89 14.31 -12.99
CA ARG A 199 -29.11 14.86 -14.12
C ARG A 199 -29.90 14.87 -15.43
N TYR A 200 -30.79 13.90 -15.59
CA TYR A 200 -31.68 13.83 -16.78
C TYR A 200 -32.87 14.76 -16.69
N LEU A 201 -33.15 15.34 -15.50
CA LEU A 201 -34.24 16.31 -15.29
C LEU A 201 -33.76 17.76 -15.44
N ARG A 202 -32.48 18.05 -15.58
CA ARG A 202 -31.95 19.36 -15.95
C ARG A 202 -32.13 19.55 -17.47
N ARG A 203 -33.17 20.32 -17.84
CA ARG A 203 -33.33 20.91 -19.17
C ARG A 203 -32.60 22.23 -19.24
#